data_d1000e5e6e07872585a25c2c7e71f075
#
_entry.id   d1000e5e6e07872585a25c2c7e71f075
#
_cell.length_a   1.000
_cell.length_b   1.000
_cell.length_c   1.000
_cell.angle_alpha   90.00
_cell.angle_beta   90.00
_cell.angle_gamma   90.00
#
_symmetry.space_group_name_H-M   'P 1'
#
loop_
_entity.id
_entity.type
_entity.pdbx_description
1 polymer ?
#
loop_
_entity_poly.entity_id
_entity_poly.type
_entity_poly.pdbx_seq_one_letter_code
_entity_poly.pdbx_strand_id
1 'polypeptide(L)'
;MRPLIIAHRGASHLAPENTLTAFRLAKTLGADGFECDVQITRDRHLVVAHDYLTDLKTGVHGNIPDMDFDDLRQLDFGKWKSPEFAGEKIPTLEEVLEVAQDFRMVHIELKPYLDRDEEIVDRVIDAVLDAGLEEKAVLTSFEYGTLRRVKERMPQMATCAMTLSPESQLIQPATFWEKLGLKKTDPLVEKLSSPQALSEAAALLEDPSSLDEENSVLIYYLKDRLDFLYSIFPGMNLAEILQQYYYQTDFVNYVAQFGFPVDYVGPEYHAFFRDKDLVPNAHAHGFKVAPWPVGNDSRDDLRQLFRLDPELVVTNKPEVAVSILTGLGQWDESSKEG
;
A
#
# COMPACT_ATOMS: atom_id res chain seq x y z
N MET A 1 -0.49 22.23 -13.26
CA MET A 1 -1.55 21.99 -12.24
C MET A 1 -0.81 21.50 -11.00
N ARG A 2 -1.16 21.94 -9.76
CA ARG A 2 -0.42 21.42 -8.60
C ARG A 2 -0.71 19.92 -8.39
N PRO A 3 0.22 19.15 -7.81
CA PRO A 3 -0.04 17.79 -7.41
C PRO A 3 -1.12 17.72 -6.33
N LEU A 4 -1.92 16.65 -6.34
CA LEU A 4 -2.87 16.36 -5.26
C LEU A 4 -2.10 15.83 -4.04
N ILE A 5 -2.54 16.20 -2.85
CA ILE A 5 -1.99 15.68 -1.59
C ILE A 5 -2.90 14.58 -1.08
N ILE A 6 -2.37 13.36 -1.02
CA ILE A 6 -3.05 12.18 -0.52
C ILE A 6 -2.44 11.79 0.83
N ALA A 7 -3.24 11.84 1.88
CA ALA A 7 -2.82 11.51 3.24
C ALA A 7 -2.70 9.98 3.42
N HIS A 8 -1.47 9.47 3.54
CA HIS A 8 -1.16 8.05 3.70
C HIS A 8 -1.72 7.49 4.99
N ARG A 9 -2.71 6.60 4.88
CA ARG A 9 -3.49 6.06 6.00
C ARG A 9 -4.16 7.15 6.85
N GLY A 10 -4.57 8.26 6.20
CA GLY A 10 -4.99 9.49 6.84
C GLY A 10 -3.81 10.36 7.29
N ALA A 11 -4.05 11.27 8.23
CA ALA A 11 -2.99 12.10 8.84
C ALA A 11 -2.15 11.27 9.83
N SER A 12 -1.53 10.20 9.35
CA SER A 12 -0.91 9.13 10.15
C SER A 12 0.30 9.60 10.98
N HIS A 13 0.91 10.75 10.63
CA HIS A 13 1.94 11.37 11.48
C HIS A 13 1.34 11.87 12.81
N LEU A 14 0.14 12.41 12.81
CA LEU A 14 -0.50 13.08 13.95
C LEU A 14 -1.56 12.23 14.65
N ALA A 15 -2.21 11.32 13.94
CA ALA A 15 -3.28 10.45 14.46
C ALA A 15 -2.96 8.97 14.18
N PRO A 16 -3.63 8.01 14.85
CA PRO A 16 -3.42 6.59 14.57
C PRO A 16 -3.86 6.26 13.13
N GLU A 17 -2.94 5.67 12.36
CA GLU A 17 -3.15 5.30 10.96
C GLU A 17 -4.42 4.45 10.76
N ASN A 18 -5.07 4.59 9.61
CA ASN A 18 -6.24 3.80 9.22
C ASN A 18 -7.43 3.92 10.21
N THR A 19 -7.57 5.05 10.89
CA THR A 19 -8.74 5.35 11.74
C THR A 19 -9.59 6.48 11.18
N LEU A 20 -10.86 6.52 11.53
CA LEU A 20 -11.76 7.61 11.12
C LEU A 20 -11.24 8.98 11.60
N THR A 21 -10.60 9.02 12.78
CA THR A 21 -9.96 10.23 13.30
C THR A 21 -8.82 10.70 12.40
N ALA A 22 -7.97 9.79 11.91
CA ALA A 22 -6.87 10.13 10.99
C ALA A 22 -7.39 10.68 9.65
N PHE A 23 -8.44 10.09 9.10
CA PHE A 23 -9.03 10.53 7.83
C PHE A 23 -9.71 11.91 7.97
N ARG A 24 -10.51 12.14 9.01
CA ARG A 24 -11.13 13.45 9.28
C ARG A 24 -10.08 14.53 9.54
N LEU A 25 -9.02 14.19 10.27
CA LEU A 25 -7.91 15.12 10.49
C LEU A 25 -7.21 15.48 9.18
N ALA A 26 -7.01 14.52 8.24
CA ALA A 26 -6.43 14.80 6.93
C ALA A 26 -7.21 15.87 6.16
N LYS A 27 -8.56 15.83 6.21
CA LYS A 27 -9.41 16.87 5.62
C LYS A 27 -9.16 18.23 6.25
N THR A 28 -9.12 18.28 7.59
CA THR A 28 -8.86 19.53 8.35
C THR A 28 -7.51 20.14 7.99
N LEU A 29 -6.48 19.30 7.74
CA LEU A 29 -5.14 19.71 7.36
C LEU A 29 -5.02 20.11 5.89
N GLY A 30 -6.08 19.97 5.10
CA GLY A 30 -6.15 20.42 3.71
C GLY A 30 -5.71 19.35 2.69
N ALA A 31 -5.65 18.07 3.04
CA ALA A 31 -5.42 17.02 2.07
C ALA A 31 -6.53 16.98 1.01
N ASP A 32 -6.18 16.71 -0.24
CA ASP A 32 -7.12 16.53 -1.35
C ASP A 32 -7.80 15.17 -1.31
N GLY A 33 -7.12 14.18 -0.73
CA GLY A 33 -7.56 12.82 -0.58
C GLY A 33 -6.83 12.11 0.56
N PHE A 34 -7.15 10.85 0.72
CA PHE A 34 -6.40 9.97 1.61
C PHE A 34 -6.23 8.59 0.96
N GLU A 35 -5.30 7.85 1.51
CA GLU A 35 -5.09 6.45 1.19
C GLU A 35 -5.44 5.61 2.41
N CYS A 36 -5.96 4.40 2.18
CA CYS A 36 -6.29 3.42 3.21
C CYS A 36 -6.06 1.99 2.74
N ASP A 37 -5.81 1.09 3.71
CA ASP A 37 -5.52 -0.32 3.48
C ASP A 37 -6.73 -1.19 3.82
N VAL A 38 -7.25 -1.97 2.89
CA VAL A 38 -8.44 -2.80 3.09
C VAL A 38 -8.07 -4.27 3.18
N GLN A 39 -8.61 -4.93 4.20
CA GLN A 39 -8.53 -6.37 4.44
C GLN A 39 -9.93 -6.96 4.61
N ILE A 40 -10.04 -8.30 4.54
CA ILE A 40 -11.29 -9.01 4.76
C ILE A 40 -11.18 -9.91 5.99
N THR A 41 -12.15 -9.83 6.91
CA THR A 41 -12.24 -10.66 8.12
C THR A 41 -12.69 -12.10 7.80
N ARG A 42 -12.63 -12.99 8.81
CA ARG A 42 -13.13 -14.37 8.70
C ARG A 42 -14.61 -14.40 8.32
N ASP A 43 -15.42 -13.55 8.93
CA ASP A 43 -16.86 -13.40 8.70
C ASP A 43 -17.22 -12.41 7.57
N ARG A 44 -16.21 -12.07 6.74
CA ARG A 44 -16.36 -11.37 5.46
C ARG A 44 -16.68 -9.87 5.54
N HIS A 45 -16.37 -9.18 6.63
CA HIS A 45 -16.41 -7.72 6.69
C HIS A 45 -15.15 -7.13 6.05
N LEU A 46 -15.31 -6.03 5.32
CA LEU A 46 -14.20 -5.22 4.86
C LEU A 46 -13.78 -4.28 5.99
N VAL A 47 -12.55 -4.43 6.46
CA VAL A 47 -11.98 -3.60 7.54
C VAL A 47 -10.75 -2.85 7.05
N VAL A 48 -10.46 -1.71 7.68
CA VAL A 48 -9.37 -0.85 7.24
C VAL A 48 -8.22 -0.92 8.25
N ALA A 49 -7.15 -1.62 7.86
CA ALA A 49 -5.93 -1.78 8.64
C ALA A 49 -4.77 -2.22 7.73
N HIS A 50 -3.55 -1.74 8.00
CA HIS A 50 -2.37 -2.09 7.22
C HIS A 50 -1.81 -3.47 7.57
N ASP A 51 -1.55 -3.71 8.85
CA ASP A 51 -0.92 -4.95 9.30
C ASP A 51 -1.97 -6.07 9.41
N TYR A 52 -1.63 -7.28 9.00
CA TYR A 52 -2.50 -8.44 9.20
C TYR A 52 -2.60 -8.83 10.67
N LEU A 53 -1.50 -8.64 11.42
CA LEU A 53 -1.44 -8.93 12.85
C LEU A 53 -1.85 -7.71 13.67
N THR A 54 -2.67 -7.95 14.70
CA THR A 54 -3.21 -6.87 15.57
C THR A 54 -2.26 -6.42 16.67
N ASP A 55 -1.20 -7.21 16.95
CA ASP A 55 -0.30 -7.08 18.11
C ASP A 55 0.30 -5.68 18.25
N LEU A 56 0.85 -5.14 17.14
CA LEU A 56 1.56 -3.86 17.14
C LEU A 56 0.65 -2.66 17.47
N LYS A 57 -0.63 -2.77 17.11
CA LYS A 57 -1.59 -1.67 17.26
C LYS A 57 -2.43 -1.82 18.52
N THR A 58 -2.72 -3.03 18.95
CA THR A 58 -3.67 -3.27 20.04
C THR A 58 -3.04 -3.88 21.28
N GLY A 59 -1.86 -4.48 21.15
CA GLY A 59 -1.21 -5.28 22.20
C GLY A 59 -1.90 -6.65 22.41
N VAL A 60 -2.86 -7.01 21.58
CA VAL A 60 -3.57 -8.30 21.61
C VAL A 60 -3.20 -9.08 20.36
N HIS A 61 -2.77 -10.33 20.52
CA HIS A 61 -2.40 -11.19 19.40
C HIS A 61 -3.63 -11.64 18.62
N GLY A 62 -3.61 -11.45 17.30
CA GLY A 62 -4.63 -11.89 16.37
C GLY A 62 -4.21 -11.64 14.93
N ASN A 63 -4.77 -12.43 14.01
CA ASN A 63 -4.61 -12.26 12.58
C ASN A 63 -5.97 -11.84 11.99
N ILE A 64 -6.06 -10.65 11.44
CA ILE A 64 -7.34 -10.05 10.98
C ILE A 64 -8.16 -10.99 10.09
N PRO A 65 -7.58 -11.67 9.07
CA PRO A 65 -8.35 -12.59 8.24
C PRO A 65 -8.91 -13.82 8.98
N ASP A 66 -8.40 -14.13 10.16
CA ASP A 66 -8.83 -15.27 10.98
C ASP A 66 -9.75 -14.86 12.15
N MET A 67 -10.05 -13.56 12.28
CA MET A 67 -10.89 -12.99 13.33
C MET A 67 -12.25 -12.57 12.79
N ASP A 68 -13.30 -12.67 13.64
CA ASP A 68 -14.60 -12.08 13.34
C ASP A 68 -14.57 -10.58 13.63
N PHE A 69 -15.38 -9.82 12.89
CA PHE A 69 -15.43 -8.36 13.00
C PHE A 69 -15.79 -7.89 14.40
N ASP A 70 -16.75 -8.54 15.05
CA ASP A 70 -17.17 -8.17 16.40
C ASP A 70 -16.03 -8.27 17.42
N ASP A 71 -15.17 -9.26 17.30
CA ASP A 71 -13.97 -9.41 18.15
C ASP A 71 -12.95 -8.29 17.86
N LEU A 72 -12.70 -7.98 16.58
CA LEU A 72 -11.82 -6.89 16.16
C LEU A 72 -12.31 -5.52 16.69
N ARG A 73 -13.62 -5.28 16.67
CA ARG A 73 -14.22 -4.03 17.16
C ARG A 73 -14.10 -3.85 18.67
N GLN A 74 -13.79 -4.88 19.46
CA GLN A 74 -13.48 -4.74 20.88
C GLN A 74 -12.08 -4.16 21.12
N LEU A 75 -11.13 -4.38 20.19
CA LEU A 75 -9.76 -3.96 20.36
C LEU A 75 -9.60 -2.43 20.26
N ASP A 76 -8.51 -1.93 20.83
CA ASP A 76 -8.14 -0.51 20.82
C ASP A 76 -7.04 -0.27 19.78
N PHE A 77 -7.40 0.33 18.65
CA PHE A 77 -6.49 0.64 17.54
C PHE A 77 -5.86 2.05 17.64
N GLY A 78 -6.11 2.80 18.73
CA GLY A 78 -5.62 4.18 18.85
C GLY A 78 -4.55 4.39 19.92
N LYS A 79 -4.64 3.69 21.04
CA LYS A 79 -3.79 3.90 22.23
C LYS A 79 -2.28 3.78 21.95
N TRP A 80 -1.90 2.94 20.99
CA TRP A 80 -0.49 2.77 20.59
C TRP A 80 0.13 4.06 20.07
N LYS A 81 -0.65 4.94 19.47
CA LYS A 81 -0.21 6.23 18.93
C LYS A 81 -0.02 7.26 20.04
N SER A 82 -1.05 7.43 20.88
CA SER A 82 -1.05 8.30 22.04
C SER A 82 -2.24 7.93 22.95
N PRO A 83 -2.14 8.14 24.28
CA PRO A 83 -3.29 7.92 25.20
C PRO A 83 -4.55 8.70 24.86
N GLU A 84 -4.44 9.83 24.16
CA GLU A 84 -5.59 10.66 23.74
C GLU A 84 -6.47 9.97 22.70
N PHE A 85 -5.92 9.00 21.96
CA PHE A 85 -6.64 8.21 20.97
C PHE A 85 -7.13 6.86 21.51
N ALA A 86 -7.05 6.66 22.85
CA ALA A 86 -7.52 5.42 23.44
C ALA A 86 -9.01 5.21 23.15
N GLY A 87 -9.36 4.00 22.72
CA GLY A 87 -10.73 3.63 22.37
C GLY A 87 -11.06 3.73 20.88
N GLU A 88 -10.16 4.27 20.04
CA GLU A 88 -10.34 4.20 18.58
C GLU A 88 -10.52 2.74 18.14
N LYS A 89 -11.44 2.55 17.19
CA LYS A 89 -11.81 1.23 16.69
C LYS A 89 -11.31 1.05 15.24
N ILE A 90 -11.05 -0.21 14.88
CA ILE A 90 -10.86 -0.55 13.47
C ILE A 90 -12.12 -0.15 12.69
N PRO A 91 -12.06 0.69 11.65
CA PRO A 91 -13.23 1.04 10.87
C PRO A 91 -13.55 -0.03 9.82
N THR A 92 -14.80 -0.09 9.39
CA THR A 92 -15.17 -0.77 8.16
C THR A 92 -14.86 0.11 6.95
N LEU A 93 -14.78 -0.49 5.75
CA LEU A 93 -14.61 0.27 4.52
C LEU A 93 -15.80 1.23 4.30
N GLU A 94 -17.02 0.81 4.59
CA GLU A 94 -18.21 1.64 4.45
C GLU A 94 -18.13 2.91 5.31
N GLU A 95 -17.71 2.78 6.58
CA GLU A 95 -17.48 3.94 7.47
C GLU A 95 -16.40 4.89 6.92
N VAL A 96 -15.37 4.35 6.27
CA VAL A 96 -14.30 5.15 5.62
C VAL A 96 -14.81 5.82 4.34
N LEU A 97 -15.62 5.14 3.53
CA LEU A 97 -16.22 5.70 2.31
C LEU A 97 -17.20 6.83 2.63
N GLU A 98 -17.89 6.80 3.77
CA GLU A 98 -18.69 7.95 4.24
C GLU A 98 -17.80 9.20 4.44
N VAL A 99 -16.62 9.04 5.04
CA VAL A 99 -15.66 10.15 5.19
C VAL A 99 -15.08 10.58 3.85
N ALA A 100 -14.88 9.65 2.91
CA ALA A 100 -14.33 9.91 1.58
C ALA A 100 -15.24 10.82 0.71
N GLN A 101 -16.53 10.95 1.02
CA GLN A 101 -17.45 11.84 0.30
C GLN A 101 -16.94 13.29 0.27
N ASP A 102 -16.28 13.73 1.34
CA ASP A 102 -15.77 15.09 1.50
C ASP A 102 -14.45 15.35 0.77
N PHE A 103 -13.86 14.32 0.14
CA PHE A 103 -12.58 14.39 -0.53
C PHE A 103 -12.72 14.34 -2.06
N ARG A 104 -11.67 14.78 -2.76
CA ARG A 104 -11.58 14.74 -4.23
C ARG A 104 -11.19 13.35 -4.73
N MET A 105 -10.45 12.58 -3.90
CA MET A 105 -9.92 11.27 -4.26
C MET A 105 -9.74 10.39 -3.03
N VAL A 106 -9.90 9.08 -3.19
CA VAL A 106 -9.53 8.08 -2.21
C VAL A 106 -8.73 6.97 -2.88
N HIS A 107 -7.55 6.68 -2.35
CA HIS A 107 -6.75 5.52 -2.73
C HIS A 107 -7.06 4.38 -1.77
N ILE A 108 -7.42 3.23 -2.30
CA ILE A 108 -7.80 2.05 -1.53
C ILE A 108 -6.83 0.93 -1.88
N GLU A 109 -5.88 0.63 -0.97
CA GLU A 109 -4.98 -0.50 -1.16
C GLU A 109 -5.72 -1.79 -0.85
N LEU A 110 -5.80 -2.65 -1.85
CA LEU A 110 -6.32 -4.00 -1.71
C LEU A 110 -5.23 -4.89 -1.13
N LYS A 111 -5.48 -5.45 0.05
CA LYS A 111 -4.59 -6.41 0.70
C LYS A 111 -5.16 -7.82 0.59
N PRO A 112 -4.88 -8.52 -0.52
CA PRO A 112 -5.35 -9.88 -0.69
C PRO A 112 -4.72 -10.80 0.35
N TYR A 113 -5.46 -11.82 0.77
CA TYR A 113 -5.00 -12.82 1.72
C TYR A 113 -5.43 -14.22 1.27
N LEU A 114 -4.46 -15.02 0.84
CA LEU A 114 -4.66 -16.41 0.42
C LEU A 114 -5.67 -16.51 -0.74
N ASP A 115 -6.65 -17.41 -0.59
CA ASP A 115 -7.71 -17.70 -1.55
C ASP A 115 -8.85 -16.65 -1.63
N ARG A 116 -8.68 -15.50 -0.94
CA ARG A 116 -9.70 -14.45 -0.83
C ARG A 116 -9.47 -13.26 -1.78
N ASP A 117 -8.51 -13.36 -2.68
CA ASP A 117 -8.13 -12.27 -3.59
C ASP A 117 -9.28 -11.83 -4.49
N GLU A 118 -10.03 -12.81 -5.00
CA GLU A 118 -11.20 -12.53 -5.84
C GLU A 118 -12.31 -11.86 -5.05
N GLU A 119 -12.57 -12.32 -3.85
CA GLU A 119 -13.66 -11.83 -3.02
C GLU A 119 -13.40 -10.38 -2.54
N ILE A 120 -12.16 -10.02 -2.18
CA ILE A 120 -11.86 -8.67 -1.73
C ILE A 120 -12.06 -7.66 -2.87
N VAL A 121 -11.69 -8.01 -4.11
CA VAL A 121 -11.89 -7.15 -5.28
C VAL A 121 -13.37 -6.89 -5.51
N ASP A 122 -14.19 -7.95 -5.56
CA ASP A 122 -15.62 -7.82 -5.84
C ASP A 122 -16.32 -6.99 -4.77
N ARG A 123 -16.05 -7.27 -3.49
CA ARG A 123 -16.66 -6.55 -2.36
C ARG A 123 -16.24 -5.08 -2.27
N VAL A 124 -14.97 -4.77 -2.52
CA VAL A 124 -14.50 -3.36 -2.51
C VAL A 124 -15.12 -2.59 -3.66
N ILE A 125 -15.21 -3.18 -4.86
CA ILE A 125 -15.88 -2.53 -6.00
C ILE A 125 -17.35 -2.27 -5.67
N ASP A 126 -18.07 -3.26 -5.12
CA ASP A 126 -19.47 -3.11 -4.75
C ASP A 126 -19.64 -2.01 -3.69
N ALA A 127 -18.82 -1.97 -2.64
CA ALA A 127 -18.86 -0.92 -1.61
C ALA A 127 -18.59 0.48 -2.19
N VAL A 128 -17.64 0.61 -3.12
CA VAL A 128 -17.33 1.89 -3.81
C VAL A 128 -18.52 2.34 -4.67
N LEU A 129 -19.16 1.42 -5.39
CA LEU A 129 -20.36 1.70 -6.20
C LEU A 129 -21.56 2.10 -5.33
N ASP A 130 -21.80 1.37 -4.25
CA ASP A 130 -22.90 1.67 -3.30
C ASP A 130 -22.72 3.05 -2.64
N ALA A 131 -21.45 3.47 -2.43
CA ALA A 131 -21.12 4.80 -1.94
C ALA A 131 -21.15 5.90 -3.03
N GLY A 132 -21.25 5.56 -4.33
CA GLY A 132 -21.22 6.52 -5.45
C GLY A 132 -19.85 7.22 -5.58
N LEU A 133 -18.75 6.49 -5.30
CA LEU A 133 -17.39 7.03 -5.30
C LEU A 133 -16.51 6.49 -6.44
N GLU A 134 -17.09 5.85 -7.45
CA GLU A 134 -16.36 5.22 -8.56
C GLU A 134 -15.48 6.20 -9.35
N GLU A 135 -15.84 7.46 -9.42
CA GLU A 135 -15.06 8.51 -10.10
C GLU A 135 -13.95 9.10 -9.19
N LYS A 136 -14.02 8.84 -7.88
CA LYS A 136 -13.04 9.35 -6.89
C LYS A 136 -12.10 8.26 -6.39
N ALA A 137 -12.48 6.99 -6.52
CA ALA A 137 -11.70 5.88 -6.01
C ALA A 137 -10.60 5.46 -6.99
N VAL A 138 -9.42 5.18 -6.45
CA VAL A 138 -8.30 4.52 -7.14
C VAL A 138 -7.97 3.26 -6.36
N LEU A 139 -8.15 2.08 -6.97
CA LEU A 139 -7.77 0.82 -6.33
C LEU A 139 -6.28 0.56 -6.54
N THR A 140 -5.57 0.38 -5.46
CA THR A 140 -4.12 0.22 -5.47
C THR A 140 -3.71 -1.16 -4.98
N SER A 141 -2.63 -1.70 -5.48
CA SER A 141 -2.08 -2.97 -4.97
C SER A 141 -0.63 -3.17 -5.39
N PHE A 142 0.11 -3.91 -4.57
CA PHE A 142 1.39 -4.51 -4.94
C PHE A 142 1.18 -5.82 -5.71
N GLU A 143 -0.02 -6.41 -5.63
CA GLU A 143 -0.39 -7.64 -6.32
C GLU A 143 -1.06 -7.29 -7.67
N TYR A 144 -0.31 -7.40 -8.76
CA TYR A 144 -0.79 -6.95 -10.07
C TYR A 144 -1.89 -7.84 -10.66
N GLY A 145 -1.99 -9.09 -10.20
CA GLY A 145 -3.14 -9.95 -10.50
C GLY A 145 -4.43 -9.42 -9.93
N THR A 146 -4.39 -8.86 -8.74
CA THR A 146 -5.52 -8.16 -8.11
C THR A 146 -5.98 -6.97 -8.97
N LEU A 147 -5.03 -6.15 -9.48
CA LEU A 147 -5.37 -5.04 -10.38
C LEU A 147 -5.95 -5.51 -11.73
N ARG A 148 -5.41 -6.60 -12.29
CA ARG A 148 -5.99 -7.20 -13.48
C ARG A 148 -7.44 -7.59 -13.25
N ARG A 149 -7.73 -8.25 -12.13
CA ARG A 149 -9.11 -8.62 -11.77
C ARG A 149 -10.02 -7.40 -11.59
N VAL A 150 -9.53 -6.32 -10.98
CA VAL A 150 -10.26 -5.05 -10.92
C VAL A 150 -10.67 -4.60 -12.32
N LYS A 151 -9.75 -4.61 -13.30
CA LYS A 151 -10.03 -4.21 -14.68
C LYS A 151 -10.94 -5.20 -15.42
N GLU A 152 -10.88 -6.49 -15.12
CA GLU A 152 -11.82 -7.49 -15.65
C GLU A 152 -13.23 -7.27 -15.12
N ARG A 153 -13.39 -6.96 -13.84
CA ARG A 153 -14.69 -6.73 -13.17
C ARG A 153 -15.29 -5.36 -13.51
N MET A 154 -14.44 -4.32 -13.55
CA MET A 154 -14.85 -2.92 -13.78
C MET A 154 -13.75 -2.18 -14.58
N PRO A 155 -13.75 -2.26 -15.92
CA PRO A 155 -12.69 -1.70 -16.77
C PRO A 155 -12.42 -0.20 -16.57
N GLN A 156 -13.42 0.58 -16.17
CA GLN A 156 -13.32 2.03 -15.94
C GLN A 156 -12.80 2.38 -14.53
N MET A 157 -12.75 1.45 -13.58
CA MET A 157 -12.20 1.71 -12.25
C MET A 157 -10.72 2.11 -12.35
N ALA A 158 -10.37 3.27 -11.79
CA ALA A 158 -8.97 3.69 -11.77
C ALA A 158 -8.12 2.76 -10.92
N THR A 159 -6.91 2.43 -11.40
CA THR A 159 -5.98 1.52 -10.73
C THR A 159 -4.59 2.12 -10.60
N CYS A 160 -3.88 1.76 -9.53
CA CYS A 160 -2.49 2.14 -9.31
C CYS A 160 -1.63 0.91 -9.01
N ALA A 161 -0.63 0.68 -9.84
CA ALA A 161 0.38 -0.35 -9.61
C ALA A 161 1.46 0.19 -8.65
N MET A 162 1.58 -0.43 -7.47
CA MET A 162 2.55 -0.03 -6.45
C MET A 162 3.86 -0.80 -6.60
N THR A 163 4.99 -0.18 -6.25
CA THR A 163 6.29 -0.86 -6.21
C THR A 163 7.16 -0.42 -5.04
N LEU A 164 8.03 -1.30 -4.61
CA LEU A 164 9.11 -1.04 -3.66
C LEU A 164 10.45 -1.02 -4.42
N SER A 165 11.32 -0.06 -4.12
CA SER A 165 12.69 -0.12 -4.61
C SER A 165 13.51 -1.19 -3.89
N PRO A 166 14.60 -1.68 -4.51
CA PRO A 166 15.55 -2.55 -3.83
C PRO A 166 16.10 -1.94 -2.55
N GLU A 167 16.36 -0.62 -2.55
CA GLU A 167 16.86 0.10 -1.38
C GLU A 167 15.87 0.08 -0.22
N SER A 168 14.58 0.29 -0.50
CA SER A 168 13.54 0.24 0.52
C SER A 168 13.36 -1.14 1.11
N GLN A 169 13.54 -2.17 0.31
CA GLN A 169 13.59 -3.55 0.78
C GLN A 169 14.81 -3.80 1.67
N LEU A 170 15.97 -3.21 1.35
CA LEU A 170 17.20 -3.30 2.16
C LEU A 170 17.14 -2.45 3.43
N ILE A 171 16.46 -1.29 3.39
CA ILE A 171 16.32 -0.38 4.55
C ILE A 171 15.26 -0.89 5.54
N GLN A 172 14.22 -1.59 5.05
CA GLN A 172 13.16 -2.18 5.87
C GLN A 172 13.37 -3.65 6.31
N PRO A 173 14.49 -4.34 6.03
CA PRO A 173 14.59 -5.77 6.38
C PRO A 173 14.27 -6.02 7.85
N ALA A 174 14.69 -5.12 8.76
CA ALA A 174 14.45 -5.29 10.18
C ALA A 174 12.95 -5.18 10.56
N THR A 175 12.25 -4.16 10.09
CA THR A 175 10.83 -3.95 10.42
C THR A 175 9.90 -4.85 9.62
N PHE A 176 10.21 -5.14 8.39
CA PHE A 176 9.46 -6.08 7.57
C PHE A 176 9.60 -7.52 8.11
N TRP A 177 10.84 -7.95 8.40
CA TRP A 177 11.12 -9.28 8.93
C TRP A 177 10.67 -9.44 10.37
N GLU A 178 10.78 -8.40 11.21
CA GLU A 178 10.23 -8.38 12.57
C GLU A 178 8.70 -8.47 12.56
N LYS A 179 8.02 -7.84 11.60
CA LYS A 179 6.57 -7.97 11.39
C LYS A 179 6.17 -9.39 10.97
N LEU A 180 7.05 -10.12 10.32
CA LEU A 180 6.88 -11.55 9.99
C LEU A 180 7.37 -12.48 11.10
N GLY A 181 7.72 -11.96 12.29
CA GLY A 181 8.27 -12.74 13.41
C GLY A 181 9.75 -13.13 13.27
N LEU A 182 10.43 -12.65 12.22
CA LEU A 182 11.83 -12.94 11.95
C LEU A 182 12.74 -11.85 12.55
N LYS A 183 13.87 -12.25 13.14
CA LYS A 183 14.86 -11.31 13.69
C LYS A 183 15.88 -10.91 12.64
N LYS A 184 16.41 -9.68 12.71
CA LYS A 184 17.47 -9.20 11.81
C LYS A 184 18.73 -10.10 11.80
N THR A 185 18.93 -10.89 12.84
CA THR A 185 20.02 -11.87 12.98
C THR A 185 19.65 -13.25 12.48
N ASP A 186 18.46 -13.42 11.91
CA ASP A 186 18.02 -14.70 11.37
C ASP A 186 18.81 -15.00 10.09
N PRO A 187 19.43 -16.20 9.98
CA PRO A 187 20.16 -16.59 8.77
C PRO A 187 19.35 -16.49 7.48
N LEU A 188 18.03 -16.61 7.56
CA LEU A 188 17.14 -16.45 6.43
C LEU A 188 17.07 -14.99 5.94
N VAL A 189 17.06 -14.02 6.88
CA VAL A 189 17.07 -12.59 6.56
C VAL A 189 18.39 -12.19 5.90
N GLU A 190 19.50 -12.68 6.41
CA GLU A 190 20.83 -12.47 5.82
C GLU A 190 20.91 -13.08 4.40
N LYS A 191 20.35 -14.28 4.25
CA LYS A 191 20.23 -14.96 2.97
C LYS A 191 19.34 -14.23 1.95
N LEU A 192 18.27 -13.59 2.36
CA LEU A 192 17.38 -12.82 1.47
C LEU A 192 17.93 -11.44 1.09
N SER A 193 19.10 -11.06 1.62
CA SER A 193 19.71 -9.74 1.38
C SER A 193 20.62 -9.67 0.14
N SER A 194 20.79 -10.75 -0.61
CA SER A 194 21.58 -10.76 -1.85
C SER A 194 20.92 -11.59 -2.95
N PRO A 195 21.17 -11.29 -4.24
CA PRO A 195 20.64 -12.07 -5.36
C PRO A 195 21.01 -13.56 -5.31
N GLN A 196 22.21 -13.86 -4.83
CA GLN A 196 22.68 -15.25 -4.70
C GLN A 196 21.95 -15.97 -3.55
N ALA A 197 21.71 -15.26 -2.49
CA ALA A 197 20.97 -15.76 -1.34
C ALA A 197 19.45 -15.91 -1.60
N LEU A 198 18.89 -15.08 -2.48
CA LEU A 198 17.52 -15.27 -2.98
C LEU A 198 17.37 -16.56 -3.77
N SER A 199 18.37 -16.92 -4.56
CA SER A 199 18.39 -18.20 -5.29
C SER A 199 18.47 -19.41 -4.35
N GLU A 200 19.22 -19.30 -3.26
CA GLU A 200 19.31 -20.34 -2.22
C GLU A 200 18.04 -20.42 -1.38
N ALA A 201 17.42 -19.28 -1.05
CA ALA A 201 16.13 -19.23 -0.37
C ALA A 201 14.99 -19.77 -1.24
N ALA A 202 15.02 -19.51 -2.54
CA ALA A 202 14.09 -20.09 -3.50
C ALA A 202 14.13 -21.61 -3.49
N ALA A 203 15.34 -22.20 -3.47
CA ALA A 203 15.53 -23.65 -3.37
C ALA A 203 14.99 -24.23 -2.03
N LEU A 204 15.09 -23.46 -0.93
CA LEU A 204 14.53 -23.83 0.38
C LEU A 204 13.00 -23.75 0.39
N LEU A 205 12.41 -22.88 -0.42
CA LEU A 205 10.95 -22.73 -0.55
C LEU A 205 10.34 -23.81 -1.46
N GLU A 206 11.13 -24.38 -2.38
CA GLU A 206 10.72 -25.54 -3.19
C GLU A 206 10.68 -26.83 -2.37
N ASP A 207 11.38 -26.89 -1.22
CA ASP A 207 11.29 -28.01 -0.26
C ASP A 207 10.81 -27.53 1.13
N PRO A 208 9.49 -27.36 1.33
CA PRO A 208 8.93 -26.89 2.59
C PRO A 208 9.19 -27.82 3.79
N SER A 209 9.64 -29.05 3.55
CA SER A 209 9.94 -30.00 4.64
C SER A 209 11.18 -29.64 5.44
N SER A 210 12.00 -28.71 4.94
CA SER A 210 13.23 -28.22 5.58
C SER A 210 13.00 -27.00 6.50
N LEU A 211 11.78 -26.52 6.66
CA LEU A 211 11.43 -25.30 7.35
C LEU A 211 10.68 -25.59 8.66
N ASP A 212 11.02 -24.86 9.73
CA ASP A 212 10.33 -25.00 11.01
C ASP A 212 8.98 -24.26 11.07
N GLU A 213 8.16 -24.52 12.11
CA GLU A 213 6.83 -23.93 12.28
C GLU A 213 6.84 -22.38 12.35
N GLU A 214 7.93 -21.75 12.85
CA GLU A 214 8.05 -20.29 12.95
C GLU A 214 8.20 -19.62 11.56
N ASN A 215 8.74 -20.33 10.59
CA ASN A 215 8.90 -19.87 9.21
C ASN A 215 7.69 -20.19 8.32
N SER A 216 6.70 -20.93 8.85
CA SER A 216 5.53 -21.38 8.08
C SER A 216 4.68 -20.24 7.53
N VAL A 217 4.58 -19.11 8.23
CA VAL A 217 3.82 -17.92 7.78
C VAL A 217 4.49 -17.27 6.56
N LEU A 218 5.83 -17.15 6.56
CA LEU A 218 6.58 -16.62 5.43
C LEU A 218 6.47 -17.53 4.20
N ILE A 219 6.53 -18.84 4.42
CA ILE A 219 6.40 -19.84 3.36
C ILE A 219 5.00 -19.83 2.78
N TYR A 220 3.99 -19.74 3.64
CA TYR A 220 2.61 -19.65 3.24
C TYR A 220 2.38 -18.41 2.36
N TYR A 221 2.89 -17.26 2.79
CA TYR A 221 2.86 -16.00 2.04
C TYR A 221 3.59 -16.07 0.70
N LEU A 222 4.75 -16.72 0.67
CA LEU A 222 5.56 -16.86 -0.54
C LEU A 222 4.99 -17.94 -1.48
N LYS A 223 4.40 -19.01 -0.95
CA LYS A 223 3.89 -20.12 -1.75
C LYS A 223 2.71 -19.71 -2.61
N ASP A 224 1.77 -18.97 -2.05
CA ASP A 224 0.59 -18.45 -2.78
C ASP A 224 1.01 -17.42 -3.84
N ARG A 225 1.99 -16.57 -3.50
CA ARG A 225 2.61 -15.64 -4.44
C ARG A 225 3.40 -16.35 -5.53
N LEU A 226 4.02 -17.48 -5.24
CA LEU A 226 4.79 -18.25 -6.21
C LEU A 226 3.92 -18.80 -7.33
N ASP A 227 2.79 -19.40 -7.02
CA ASP A 227 1.87 -19.93 -8.03
C ASP A 227 1.36 -18.79 -8.93
N PHE A 228 1.05 -17.65 -8.36
CA PHE A 228 0.71 -16.44 -9.10
C PHE A 228 1.88 -15.93 -9.94
N LEU A 229 3.08 -15.78 -9.35
CA LEU A 229 4.28 -15.31 -10.07
C LEU A 229 4.64 -16.27 -11.22
N TYR A 230 4.57 -17.57 -11.01
CA TYR A 230 4.80 -18.56 -12.08
C TYR A 230 3.73 -18.50 -13.17
N SER A 231 2.51 -18.13 -12.85
CA SER A 231 1.44 -17.92 -13.85
C SER A 231 1.67 -16.70 -14.75
N ILE A 232 2.32 -15.66 -14.20
CA ILE A 232 2.67 -14.43 -14.94
C ILE A 232 4.00 -14.59 -15.71
N PHE A 233 4.94 -15.34 -15.14
CA PHE A 233 6.29 -15.56 -15.69
C PHE A 233 6.55 -17.03 -16.00
N PRO A 234 5.82 -17.63 -16.94
CA PRO A 234 5.98 -19.05 -17.25
C PRO A 234 7.40 -19.35 -17.72
N GLY A 235 8.03 -20.33 -17.06
CA GLY A 235 9.37 -20.79 -17.41
C GLY A 235 10.52 -20.05 -16.73
N MET A 236 10.24 -19.06 -15.88
CA MET A 236 11.25 -18.41 -15.03
C MET A 236 11.35 -19.09 -13.67
N ASN A 237 12.56 -19.17 -13.11
CA ASN A 237 12.73 -19.61 -11.73
C ASN A 237 12.46 -18.46 -10.74
N LEU A 238 12.27 -18.77 -9.46
CA LEU A 238 11.95 -17.78 -8.44
C LEU A 238 12.99 -16.67 -8.31
N ALA A 239 14.28 -16.98 -8.45
CA ALA A 239 15.35 -15.97 -8.39
C ALA A 239 15.25 -14.97 -9.54
N GLU A 240 14.96 -15.45 -10.76
CA GLU A 240 14.71 -14.62 -11.93
C GLU A 240 13.46 -13.76 -11.75
N ILE A 241 12.38 -14.33 -11.21
CA ILE A 241 11.13 -13.62 -10.91
C ILE A 241 11.38 -12.55 -9.86
N LEU A 242 12.03 -12.87 -8.74
CA LEU A 242 12.36 -11.91 -7.68
C LEU A 242 13.27 -10.81 -8.20
N GLN A 243 14.27 -11.12 -9.00
CA GLN A 243 15.14 -10.14 -9.61
C GLN A 243 14.35 -9.22 -10.56
N GLN A 244 13.42 -9.76 -11.32
CA GLN A 244 12.62 -8.99 -12.27
C GLN A 244 11.48 -8.21 -11.57
N TYR A 245 10.89 -8.76 -10.53
CA TYR A 245 9.73 -8.19 -9.84
C TYR A 245 10.11 -7.24 -8.69
N TYR A 246 11.09 -7.58 -7.87
CA TYR A 246 11.47 -6.80 -6.70
C TYR A 246 12.65 -5.86 -6.92
N TYR A 247 13.50 -6.11 -7.92
CA TYR A 247 14.69 -5.31 -8.22
C TYR A 247 14.58 -4.52 -9.51
N GLN A 248 13.35 -4.27 -9.98
CA GLN A 248 13.13 -3.51 -11.21
C GLN A 248 13.68 -2.09 -11.07
N THR A 249 14.72 -1.84 -11.85
CA THR A 249 15.25 -0.48 -12.04
C THR A 249 14.42 0.33 -13.03
N ASP A 250 13.56 -0.33 -13.82
CA ASP A 250 12.70 0.27 -14.84
C ASP A 250 11.25 -0.17 -14.65
N PHE A 251 10.66 0.28 -13.54
CA PHE A 251 9.32 -0.08 -13.12
C PHE A 251 8.24 0.35 -14.13
N VAL A 252 8.40 1.52 -14.76
CA VAL A 252 7.41 2.05 -15.71
C VAL A 252 7.30 1.14 -16.94
N ASN A 253 8.44 0.78 -17.55
CA ASN A 253 8.43 -0.11 -18.68
C ASN A 253 7.95 -1.53 -18.33
N TYR A 254 8.15 -1.95 -17.09
CA TYR A 254 7.62 -3.21 -16.60
C TYR A 254 6.09 -3.20 -16.53
N VAL A 255 5.49 -2.17 -15.91
CA VAL A 255 4.02 -2.01 -15.85
C VAL A 255 3.40 -1.89 -17.25
N ALA A 256 4.09 -1.23 -18.18
CA ALA A 256 3.64 -1.10 -19.57
C ALA A 256 3.49 -2.45 -20.31
N GLN A 257 4.07 -3.53 -19.80
CA GLN A 257 4.00 -4.87 -20.40
C GLN A 257 2.88 -5.76 -19.82
N PHE A 258 2.08 -5.28 -18.87
CA PHE A 258 1.09 -6.12 -18.16
C PHE A 258 -0.04 -6.68 -19.04
N GLY A 259 -0.27 -6.18 -20.23
CA GLY A 259 -1.35 -6.65 -21.12
C GLY A 259 -2.75 -6.29 -20.62
N PHE A 260 -2.87 -5.49 -19.56
CA PHE A 260 -4.12 -4.85 -19.10
C PHE A 260 -3.85 -3.38 -18.73
N PRO A 261 -4.85 -2.50 -18.80
CA PRO A 261 -4.65 -1.08 -18.53
C PRO A 261 -4.37 -0.82 -17.05
N VAL A 262 -3.46 0.12 -16.78
CA VAL A 262 -3.18 0.69 -15.46
C VAL A 262 -3.24 2.21 -15.61
N ASP A 263 -3.80 2.93 -14.63
CA ASP A 263 -3.97 4.38 -14.73
C ASP A 263 -2.83 5.14 -14.05
N TYR A 264 -2.33 4.59 -12.93
CA TYR A 264 -1.25 5.18 -12.14
C TYR A 264 -0.14 4.17 -11.91
N VAL A 265 1.09 4.67 -11.90
CA VAL A 265 2.24 3.98 -11.34
C VAL A 265 2.61 4.61 -9.99
N GLY A 266 2.77 3.78 -8.96
CA GLY A 266 3.04 4.18 -7.58
C GLY A 266 4.44 3.75 -7.13
N PRO A 267 5.51 4.45 -7.53
CA PRO A 267 6.85 4.18 -7.03
C PRO A 267 6.99 4.67 -5.59
N GLU A 268 7.76 3.96 -4.78
CA GLU A 268 8.16 4.51 -3.51
C GLU A 268 9.19 5.65 -3.68
N TYR A 269 9.38 6.51 -2.68
CA TYR A 269 10.16 7.75 -2.80
C TYR A 269 11.61 7.53 -3.25
N HIS A 270 12.31 6.49 -2.80
CA HIS A 270 13.71 6.24 -3.18
C HIS A 270 13.83 5.86 -4.67
N ALA A 271 12.91 5.04 -5.19
CA ALA A 271 12.84 4.74 -6.60
C ALA A 271 12.58 6.00 -7.42
N PHE A 272 11.66 6.84 -6.94
CA PHE A 272 11.30 8.09 -7.58
C PHE A 272 12.47 9.11 -7.61
N PHE A 273 13.24 9.21 -6.53
CA PHE A 273 14.38 10.14 -6.48
C PHE A 273 15.58 9.68 -7.29
N ARG A 274 15.73 8.37 -7.49
CA ARG A 274 16.83 7.81 -8.27
C ARG A 274 16.65 7.98 -9.77
N ASP A 275 15.43 7.84 -10.26
CA ASP A 275 15.11 7.95 -11.67
C ASP A 275 14.44 9.29 -11.98
N LYS A 276 15.23 10.24 -12.49
CA LYS A 276 14.75 11.59 -12.85
C LYS A 276 13.85 11.60 -14.08
N ASP A 277 13.91 10.57 -14.90
CA ASP A 277 13.13 10.41 -16.12
C ASP A 277 11.85 9.58 -15.87
N LEU A 278 11.59 9.14 -14.63
CA LEU A 278 10.44 8.31 -14.28
C LEU A 278 9.12 8.98 -14.67
N VAL A 279 8.91 10.26 -14.32
CA VAL A 279 7.66 10.98 -14.66
C VAL A 279 7.49 11.14 -16.17
N PRO A 280 8.48 11.68 -16.93
CA PRO A 280 8.40 11.74 -18.38
C PRO A 280 8.16 10.37 -19.04
N ASN A 281 8.81 9.32 -18.55
CA ASN A 281 8.64 7.97 -19.06
C ASN A 281 7.23 7.43 -18.77
N ALA A 282 6.72 7.63 -17.56
CA ALA A 282 5.34 7.26 -17.21
C ALA A 282 4.31 7.94 -18.11
N HIS A 283 4.46 9.24 -18.32
CA HIS A 283 3.60 10.02 -19.21
C HIS A 283 3.67 9.55 -20.67
N ALA A 284 4.86 9.16 -21.16
CA ALA A 284 5.01 8.60 -22.50
C ALA A 284 4.25 7.29 -22.70
N HIS A 285 4.00 6.53 -21.62
CA HIS A 285 3.16 5.33 -21.62
C HIS A 285 1.68 5.61 -21.26
N GLY A 286 1.33 6.87 -20.98
CA GLY A 286 -0.03 7.26 -20.60
C GLY A 286 -0.37 7.05 -19.14
N PHE A 287 0.61 6.74 -18.29
CA PHE A 287 0.44 6.61 -16.85
C PHE A 287 0.53 7.95 -16.14
N LYS A 288 -0.23 8.10 -15.06
CA LYS A 288 -0.03 9.12 -14.03
C LYS A 288 0.90 8.58 -12.94
N VAL A 289 1.53 9.47 -12.17
CA VAL A 289 2.52 9.08 -11.16
C VAL A 289 2.04 9.43 -9.76
N ALA A 290 2.08 8.44 -8.87
CA ALA A 290 1.58 8.48 -7.50
C ALA A 290 2.67 8.00 -6.50
N PRO A 291 3.76 8.77 -6.27
CA PRO A 291 4.81 8.38 -5.34
C PRO A 291 4.30 8.29 -3.91
N TRP A 292 4.79 7.30 -3.17
CA TRP A 292 4.37 7.03 -1.80
C TRP A 292 5.56 6.84 -0.85
N PRO A 293 5.41 7.13 0.48
CA PRO A 293 6.50 7.09 1.43
C PRO A 293 6.74 5.69 1.99
N VAL A 294 8.02 5.35 2.16
CA VAL A 294 8.45 4.26 3.01
C VAL A 294 8.94 4.85 4.34
N GLY A 295 8.25 4.53 5.44
CA GLY A 295 8.58 5.08 6.76
C GLY A 295 8.21 6.56 6.89
N ASN A 296 9.10 7.35 7.45
CA ASN A 296 8.85 8.76 7.79
C ASN A 296 9.37 9.69 6.71
N ASP A 297 8.48 10.31 5.97
CA ASP A 297 8.81 11.31 4.96
C ASP A 297 9.29 12.64 5.59
N SER A 298 10.37 13.18 5.06
CA SER A 298 10.93 14.46 5.50
C SER A 298 10.36 15.63 4.69
N ARG A 299 10.51 16.85 5.23
CA ARG A 299 10.17 18.08 4.49
C ARG A 299 10.97 18.24 3.19
N ASP A 300 12.20 17.74 3.18
CA ASP A 300 13.07 17.83 2.00
C ASP A 300 12.69 16.80 0.93
N ASP A 301 12.25 15.60 1.34
CA ASP A 301 11.67 14.62 0.41
C ASP A 301 10.46 15.20 -0.30
N LEU A 302 9.52 15.79 0.44
CA LEU A 302 8.33 16.44 -0.13
C LEU A 302 8.68 17.57 -1.09
N ARG A 303 9.68 18.41 -0.75
CA ARG A 303 10.16 19.45 -1.66
C ARG A 303 10.76 18.88 -2.94
N GLN A 304 11.47 17.78 -2.85
CA GLN A 304 12.07 17.11 -4.00
C GLN A 304 10.98 16.49 -4.88
N LEU A 305 9.97 15.83 -4.30
CA LEU A 305 8.82 15.28 -5.01
C LEU A 305 8.10 16.35 -5.83
N PHE A 306 7.78 17.48 -5.22
CA PHE A 306 7.08 18.58 -5.92
C PHE A 306 7.86 19.19 -7.09
N ARG A 307 9.21 19.08 -7.11
CA ARG A 307 10.05 19.50 -8.24
C ARG A 307 10.01 18.53 -9.43
N LEU A 308 9.64 17.30 -9.20
CA LEU A 308 9.55 16.26 -10.23
C LEU A 308 8.15 16.18 -10.87
N ASP A 309 7.21 17.01 -10.40
CA ASP A 309 5.89 17.28 -10.98
C ASP A 309 5.02 16.02 -11.20
N PRO A 310 4.83 15.14 -10.16
CA PRO A 310 3.88 14.03 -10.25
C PRO A 310 2.43 14.56 -10.17
N GLU A 311 1.45 13.75 -10.58
CA GLU A 311 0.03 14.12 -10.49
C GLU A 311 -0.47 14.22 -9.06
N LEU A 312 0.06 13.38 -8.18
CA LEU A 312 -0.25 13.38 -6.76
C LEU A 312 0.96 12.94 -5.93
N VAL A 313 0.92 13.21 -4.64
CA VAL A 313 1.91 12.78 -3.65
C VAL A 313 1.19 12.15 -2.46
N VAL A 314 1.49 10.89 -2.19
CA VAL A 314 1.02 10.21 -0.97
C VAL A 314 2.01 10.54 0.16
N THR A 315 1.54 10.97 1.35
CA THR A 315 2.40 11.41 2.45
C THR A 315 1.80 11.13 3.82
N ASN A 316 2.65 10.80 4.80
CA ASN A 316 2.23 10.71 6.20
C ASN A 316 1.98 12.08 6.83
N LYS A 317 2.48 13.17 6.20
CA LYS A 317 2.50 14.55 6.71
C LYS A 317 1.79 15.51 5.77
N PRO A 318 0.47 15.38 5.57
CA PRO A 318 -0.28 16.25 4.67
C PRO A 318 -0.13 17.74 5.05
N GLU A 319 -0.04 18.08 6.34
CA GLU A 319 0.16 19.44 6.83
C GLU A 319 1.49 20.06 6.36
N VAL A 320 2.55 19.24 6.29
CA VAL A 320 3.86 19.69 5.79
C VAL A 320 3.80 19.90 4.28
N ALA A 321 3.15 18.99 3.55
CA ALA A 321 2.99 19.09 2.10
C ALA A 321 2.19 20.34 1.71
N VAL A 322 1.04 20.59 2.36
CA VAL A 322 0.23 21.80 2.18
C VAL A 322 1.07 23.08 2.48
N SER A 323 1.81 23.09 3.60
CA SER A 323 2.68 24.22 3.97
C SER A 323 3.75 24.53 2.90
N ILE A 324 4.31 23.50 2.26
CA ILE A 324 5.31 23.69 1.18
C ILE A 324 4.63 24.30 -0.04
N LEU A 325 3.51 23.75 -0.51
CA LEU A 325 2.78 24.24 -1.68
C LEU A 325 2.26 25.66 -1.47
N THR A 326 1.79 26.00 -0.26
CA THR A 326 1.41 27.37 0.12
C THR A 326 2.61 28.31 0.00
N GLY A 327 3.76 27.92 0.52
CA GLY A 327 5.00 28.71 0.42
C GLY A 327 5.52 28.91 -1.01
N LEU A 328 5.15 28.01 -1.93
CA LEU A 328 5.45 28.13 -3.37
C LEU A 328 4.37 28.92 -4.15
N GLY A 329 3.32 29.41 -3.51
CA GLY A 329 2.19 30.07 -4.16
C GLY A 329 1.34 29.11 -5.03
N GLN A 330 1.46 27.82 -4.83
CA GLN A 330 0.74 26.77 -5.57
C GLN A 330 -0.50 26.25 -4.81
N TRP A 331 -0.71 26.72 -3.57
CA TRP A 331 -1.84 26.37 -2.73
C TRP A 331 -2.67 27.62 -2.41
N ASP A 332 -3.95 27.61 -2.76
CA ASP A 332 -4.92 28.63 -2.39
C ASP A 332 -6.02 27.99 -1.53
N GLU A 333 -6.40 28.63 -0.44
CA GLU A 333 -7.48 28.16 0.45
C GLU A 333 -8.84 28.08 -0.25
N SER A 334 -9.03 28.85 -1.34
CA SER A 334 -10.24 28.74 -2.18
C SER A 334 -10.35 27.41 -2.94
N SER A 335 -9.27 26.63 -3.02
CA SER A 335 -9.27 25.28 -3.62
C SER A 335 -9.89 24.19 -2.71
N LYS A 336 -10.37 24.57 -1.52
CA LYS A 336 -11.05 23.66 -0.56
C LYS A 336 -12.54 23.45 -0.89
N GLU A 337 -13.13 24.25 -1.79
CA GLU A 337 -14.57 24.27 -2.10
C GLU A 337 -14.92 23.65 -3.49
N GLY A 338 -14.16 22.64 -3.92
CA GLY A 338 -14.43 21.99 -5.21
C GLY A 338 -14.53 20.47 -5.12
#